data_7b861e195978d821f8738d72f5cded4a
#
_entry.id   7b861e195978d821f8738d72f5cded4a
#
_cell.length_a   1.000
_cell.length_b   1.000
_cell.length_c   1.000
_cell.angle_alpha   90.00
_cell.angle_beta   90.00
_cell.angle_gamma   90.00
#
_symmetry.space_group_name_H-M   'P 1'
#
loop_
_entity.id
_entity.type
_entity.pdbx_description
1 polymer ?
#
loop_
_entity_poly.entity_id
_entity_poly.type
_entity_poly.pdbx_seq_one_letter_code
_entity_poly.pdbx_strand_id
1 'polypeptide(L)'
;MNRNQLRYFVSAAEYRSFTKAAEQYYISQTAVTQQIQQLEQTLGCELFDRSTRPVSLTSAGKSFLLDAKAILERMSRAQERVHDAATGLTGTLRVGYVRGYERSDLSVLMRHFHQKNGNVLISFYRCSTDVLAAGLLHQEYDIVFTWDSTNLRTQEGVTFQTVEKARLVVALYAGHPLAQRRQLTRQELRGENILYMSPDAAPDSYGDAFFMQRYAEAG
;
A
#
# COMPACT_ATOMS: atom_id res chain seq x y z
N MET A 1 -9.26 -22.98 10.56
CA MET A 1 -8.71 -21.60 10.52
C MET A 1 -9.75 -20.62 11.05
N ASN A 2 -9.37 -19.72 11.98
CA ASN A 2 -10.27 -18.72 12.56
C ASN A 2 -9.59 -17.33 12.65
N ARG A 3 -10.40 -16.30 12.99
CA ARG A 3 -9.95 -14.90 13.04
C ARG A 3 -8.76 -14.67 13.99
N ASN A 4 -8.78 -15.28 15.16
CA ASN A 4 -7.71 -15.09 16.14
C ASN A 4 -6.40 -15.73 15.68
N GLN A 5 -6.45 -16.89 15.06
CA GLN A 5 -5.27 -17.52 14.46
C GLN A 5 -4.62 -16.62 13.41
N LEU A 6 -5.41 -16.01 12.53
CA LEU A 6 -4.90 -15.06 11.54
C LEU A 6 -4.29 -13.81 12.20
N ARG A 7 -4.96 -13.22 13.20
CA ARG A 7 -4.46 -12.04 13.94
C ARG A 7 -3.13 -12.33 14.64
N TYR A 8 -3.03 -13.46 15.31
CA TYR A 8 -1.80 -13.84 16.02
C TYR A 8 -0.66 -14.13 15.04
N PHE A 9 -0.96 -14.78 13.92
CA PHE A 9 0.01 -15.03 12.86
C PHE A 9 0.54 -13.72 12.28
N VAL A 10 -0.33 -12.80 11.86
CA VAL A 10 0.07 -11.50 11.30
C VAL A 10 0.90 -10.70 12.31
N SER A 11 0.45 -10.61 13.55
CA SER A 11 1.17 -9.89 14.60
C SER A 11 2.54 -10.50 14.90
N ALA A 12 2.64 -11.83 15.01
CA ALA A 12 3.91 -12.51 15.21
C ALA A 12 4.88 -12.32 14.05
N ALA A 13 4.37 -12.25 12.81
CA ALA A 13 5.15 -11.97 11.61
C ALA A 13 5.69 -10.52 11.59
N GLU A 14 4.87 -9.54 11.92
CA GLU A 14 5.24 -8.13 11.95
C GLU A 14 6.25 -7.80 13.06
N TYR A 15 6.02 -8.28 14.26
CA TYR A 15 6.95 -8.10 15.38
C TYR A 15 8.16 -9.04 15.32
N ARG A 16 8.13 -10.06 14.47
CA ARG A 16 9.12 -11.14 14.44
C ARG A 16 9.33 -11.76 15.83
N SER A 17 8.24 -11.85 16.62
CA SER A 17 8.24 -12.26 18.03
C SER A 17 6.87 -12.74 18.47
N PHE A 18 6.80 -13.96 18.95
CA PHE A 18 5.59 -14.52 19.58
C PHE A 18 5.24 -13.83 20.90
N THR A 19 6.27 -13.40 21.64
CA THR A 19 6.06 -12.71 22.93
C THR A 19 5.41 -11.36 22.72
N LYS A 20 5.94 -10.53 21.78
CA LYS A 20 5.33 -9.23 21.48
C LYS A 20 3.93 -9.36 20.90
N ALA A 21 3.67 -10.40 20.10
CA ALA A 21 2.33 -10.69 19.62
C ALA A 21 1.38 -11.03 20.78
N ALA A 22 1.85 -11.79 21.77
CA ALA A 22 1.05 -12.11 22.96
C ALA A 22 0.74 -10.88 23.82
N GLU A 23 1.72 -10.02 24.02
CA GLU A 23 1.58 -8.74 24.74
C GLU A 23 0.52 -7.84 24.09
N GLN A 24 0.52 -7.74 22.76
CA GLN A 24 -0.46 -6.94 22.01
C GLN A 24 -1.91 -7.38 22.27
N TYR A 25 -2.13 -8.65 22.49
CA TYR A 25 -3.46 -9.22 22.73
C TYR A 25 -3.76 -9.56 24.18
N TYR A 26 -2.87 -9.22 25.11
CA TYR A 26 -3.00 -9.50 26.54
C TYR A 26 -3.24 -10.99 26.86
N ILE A 27 -2.53 -11.87 26.17
CA ILE A 27 -2.60 -13.33 26.34
C ILE A 27 -1.20 -13.92 26.57
N SER A 28 -1.13 -15.20 26.96
CA SER A 28 0.16 -15.86 27.12
C SER A 28 0.83 -16.17 25.76
N GLN A 29 2.15 -16.13 25.72
CA GLN A 29 2.93 -16.57 24.55
C GLN A 29 2.59 -18.01 24.16
N THR A 30 2.35 -18.90 25.15
CA THR A 30 1.95 -20.28 24.91
C THR A 30 0.65 -20.36 24.13
N ALA A 31 -0.34 -19.52 24.46
CA ALA A 31 -1.61 -19.47 23.74
C ALA A 31 -1.42 -19.02 22.27
N VAL A 32 -0.62 -17.99 22.03
CA VAL A 32 -0.28 -17.56 20.66
C VAL A 32 0.40 -18.69 19.90
N THR A 33 1.39 -19.35 20.52
CA THR A 33 2.13 -20.44 19.89
C THR A 33 1.22 -21.59 19.51
N GLN A 34 0.32 -22.00 20.40
CA GLN A 34 -0.64 -23.08 20.13
C GLN A 34 -1.60 -22.73 18.98
N GLN A 35 -2.12 -21.49 18.96
CA GLN A 35 -3.01 -21.04 17.90
C GLN A 35 -2.32 -21.01 16.52
N ILE A 36 -1.07 -20.59 16.48
CA ILE A 36 -0.27 -20.61 15.25
C ILE A 36 0.05 -22.04 14.83
N GLN A 37 0.40 -22.93 15.74
CA GLN A 37 0.61 -24.35 15.44
C GLN A 37 -0.65 -25.02 14.86
N GLN A 38 -1.83 -24.74 15.43
CA GLN A 38 -3.10 -25.22 14.88
C GLN A 38 -3.37 -24.67 13.47
N LEU A 39 -3.00 -23.42 13.20
CA LEU A 39 -3.09 -22.83 11.88
C LEU A 39 -2.16 -23.55 10.89
N GLU A 40 -0.89 -23.76 11.25
CA GLU A 40 0.10 -24.51 10.49
C GLU A 40 -0.38 -25.95 10.19
N GLN A 41 -0.94 -26.62 11.18
CA GLN A 41 -1.56 -27.96 10.99
C GLN A 41 -2.73 -27.91 10.00
N THR A 42 -3.59 -26.90 10.09
CA THR A 42 -4.73 -26.75 9.17
C THR A 42 -4.26 -26.51 7.72
N LEU A 43 -3.14 -25.82 7.55
CA LEU A 43 -2.57 -25.50 6.25
C LEU A 43 -1.61 -26.59 5.72
N GLY A 44 -1.22 -27.53 6.58
CA GLY A 44 -0.31 -28.63 6.25
C GLY A 44 1.14 -28.20 6.03
N CYS A 45 1.53 -27.00 6.50
CA CYS A 45 2.89 -26.48 6.34
C CYS A 45 3.27 -25.55 7.48
N GLU A 46 4.57 -25.41 7.74
CA GLU A 46 5.11 -24.44 8.69
C GLU A 46 5.14 -23.05 8.06
N LEU A 47 4.65 -22.05 8.78
CA LEU A 47 4.65 -20.65 8.38
C LEU A 47 5.84 -19.88 8.97
N PHE A 48 6.39 -20.34 10.10
CA PHE A 48 7.54 -19.74 10.76
C PHE A 48 8.75 -20.67 10.75
N ASP A 49 9.90 -20.11 10.45
CA ASP A 49 11.20 -20.72 10.73
C ASP A 49 11.59 -20.36 12.17
N ARG A 50 11.52 -21.35 13.04
CA ARG A 50 11.82 -21.23 14.48
C ARG A 50 13.28 -21.42 14.83
N SER A 51 14.12 -21.79 13.84
CA SER A 51 15.57 -21.93 14.01
C SER A 51 16.28 -20.57 14.05
N THR A 52 15.65 -19.54 13.51
CA THR A 52 16.21 -18.17 13.44
C THR A 52 15.83 -17.32 14.65
N ARG A 53 16.70 -16.39 15.02
CA ARG A 53 16.45 -15.37 16.06
C ARG A 53 16.87 -13.99 15.55
N PRO A 54 15.95 -13.06 15.39
CA PRO A 54 14.49 -13.14 15.60
C PRO A 54 13.82 -14.13 14.64
N VAL A 55 12.67 -14.67 15.06
CA VAL A 55 11.90 -15.62 14.25
C VAL A 55 11.56 -15.02 12.87
N SER A 56 11.63 -15.83 11.83
CA SER A 56 11.37 -15.43 10.45
C SER A 56 10.26 -16.24 9.81
N LEU A 57 9.71 -15.73 8.71
CA LEU A 57 8.71 -16.46 7.92
C LEU A 57 9.37 -17.41 6.95
N THR A 58 8.79 -18.60 6.78
CA THR A 58 9.08 -19.50 5.66
C THR A 58 8.58 -18.88 4.34
N SER A 59 8.89 -19.50 3.20
CA SER A 59 8.32 -19.09 1.91
C SER A 59 6.79 -19.18 1.91
N ALA A 60 6.23 -20.25 2.52
CA ALA A 60 4.79 -20.40 2.70
C ALA A 60 4.23 -19.30 3.61
N GLY A 61 4.92 -18.99 4.71
CA GLY A 61 4.53 -17.90 5.63
C GLY A 61 4.52 -16.54 4.96
N LYS A 62 5.49 -16.23 4.09
CA LYS A 62 5.53 -14.97 3.34
C LYS A 62 4.35 -14.85 2.37
N SER A 63 4.04 -15.90 1.64
CA SER A 63 2.87 -15.94 0.76
C SER A 63 1.58 -15.78 1.56
N PHE A 64 1.42 -16.58 2.60
CA PHE A 64 0.22 -16.58 3.43
C PHE A 64 0.00 -15.26 4.20
N LEU A 65 1.05 -14.49 4.50
CA LEU A 65 0.93 -13.21 5.20
C LEU A 65 0.07 -12.20 4.43
N LEU A 66 0.21 -12.17 3.12
CA LEU A 66 -0.60 -11.30 2.26
C LEU A 66 -2.07 -11.71 2.31
N ASP A 67 -2.36 -13.00 2.16
CA ASP A 67 -3.72 -13.52 2.20
C ASP A 67 -4.35 -13.35 3.59
N ALA A 68 -3.59 -13.61 4.66
CA ALA A 68 -4.08 -13.46 6.03
C ALA A 68 -4.49 -12.00 6.33
N LYS A 69 -3.70 -11.03 5.88
CA LYS A 69 -4.04 -9.60 6.00
C LYS A 69 -5.31 -9.28 5.22
N ALA A 70 -5.40 -9.71 3.97
CA ALA A 70 -6.57 -9.47 3.11
C ALA A 70 -7.85 -10.08 3.69
N ILE A 71 -7.78 -11.30 4.25
CA ILE A 71 -8.91 -11.96 4.91
C ILE A 71 -9.37 -11.17 6.13
N LEU A 72 -8.44 -10.78 7.01
CA LEU A 72 -8.76 -9.99 8.21
C LEU A 72 -9.42 -8.66 7.85
N GLU A 73 -8.89 -7.98 6.86
CA GLU A 73 -9.46 -6.73 6.36
C GLU A 73 -10.86 -6.94 5.79
N ARG A 74 -11.06 -7.98 4.99
CA ARG A 74 -12.39 -8.32 4.43
C ARG A 74 -13.41 -8.65 5.53
N MET A 75 -12.99 -9.32 6.60
CA MET A 75 -13.84 -9.57 7.77
C MET A 75 -14.22 -8.27 8.49
N SER A 76 -13.25 -7.35 8.68
CA SER A 76 -13.52 -6.04 9.28
C SER A 76 -14.55 -5.26 8.46
N ARG A 77 -14.36 -5.20 7.15
CA ARG A 77 -15.29 -4.52 6.23
C ARG A 77 -16.69 -5.10 6.24
N ALA A 78 -16.79 -6.43 6.37
CA ALA A 78 -18.11 -7.07 6.47
C ALA A 78 -18.85 -6.60 7.74
N GLN A 79 -18.13 -6.49 8.86
CA GLN A 79 -18.70 -5.96 10.11
C GLN A 79 -19.09 -4.49 10.01
N GLU A 80 -18.22 -3.65 9.40
CA GLU A 80 -18.50 -2.23 9.15
C GLU A 80 -19.77 -2.04 8.31
N ARG A 81 -19.89 -2.76 7.17
CA ARG A 81 -21.08 -2.66 6.32
C ARG A 81 -22.38 -3.01 7.05
N VAL A 82 -22.36 -4.00 7.92
CA VAL A 82 -23.53 -4.35 8.74
C VAL A 82 -23.84 -3.25 9.74
N HIS A 83 -22.81 -2.67 10.36
CA HIS A 83 -22.98 -1.56 11.29
C HIS A 83 -23.52 -0.31 10.59
N ASP A 84 -22.95 0.04 9.44
CA ASP A 84 -23.39 1.20 8.63
C ASP A 84 -24.86 1.04 8.20
N ALA A 85 -25.23 -0.16 7.73
CA ALA A 85 -26.62 -0.46 7.38
C ALA A 85 -27.59 -0.34 8.58
N ALA A 86 -27.12 -0.71 9.78
CA ALA A 86 -27.92 -0.61 10.99
C ALA A 86 -28.04 0.82 11.53
N THR A 87 -27.07 1.70 11.27
CA THR A 87 -26.99 3.08 11.77
C THR A 87 -27.49 4.14 10.77
N GLY A 88 -27.90 3.71 9.56
CA GLY A 88 -28.38 4.62 8.51
C GLY A 88 -27.25 5.36 7.77
N LEU A 89 -26.00 5.00 8.02
CA LEU A 89 -24.87 5.40 7.18
C LEU A 89 -24.97 4.67 5.83
N THR A 90 -24.71 5.38 4.73
CA THR A 90 -24.73 4.77 3.39
C THR A 90 -23.41 4.09 3.02
N GLY A 91 -22.44 4.07 3.93
CA GLY A 91 -21.18 3.36 3.81
C GLY A 91 -19.95 4.24 3.99
N THR A 92 -18.79 3.62 3.83
CA THR A 92 -17.47 4.26 3.91
C THR A 92 -16.81 4.26 2.54
N LEU A 93 -16.39 5.43 2.06
CA LEU A 93 -15.53 5.57 0.88
C LEU A 93 -14.06 5.59 1.32
N ARG A 94 -13.31 4.57 0.91
CA ARG A 94 -11.88 4.44 1.23
C ARG A 94 -11.06 4.94 0.07
N VAL A 95 -10.32 6.02 0.34
CA VAL A 95 -9.52 6.72 -0.67
C VAL A 95 -8.05 6.52 -0.37
N GLY A 96 -7.37 5.71 -1.20
CA GLY A 96 -5.93 5.57 -1.18
C GLY A 96 -5.27 6.67 -2.03
N TYR A 97 -4.10 7.19 -1.61
CA TYR A 97 -3.38 8.17 -2.42
C TYR A 97 -1.87 8.12 -2.17
N VAL A 98 -1.10 8.46 -3.19
CA VAL A 98 0.38 8.57 -3.09
C VAL A 98 0.78 9.87 -2.41
N ARG A 99 1.96 9.86 -1.80
CA ARG A 99 2.57 11.05 -1.20
C ARG A 99 2.64 12.22 -2.21
N GLY A 100 2.28 13.41 -1.77
CA GLY A 100 2.26 14.62 -2.56
C GLY A 100 0.88 14.99 -3.10
N TYR A 101 -0.02 14.03 -3.23
CA TYR A 101 -1.38 14.26 -3.69
C TYR A 101 -2.21 15.10 -2.71
N GLU A 102 -1.83 15.13 -1.43
CA GLU A 102 -2.42 16.01 -0.41
C GLU A 102 -2.27 17.50 -0.72
N ARG A 103 -1.34 17.86 -1.59
CA ARG A 103 -1.12 19.24 -2.06
C ARG A 103 -1.90 19.60 -3.32
N SER A 104 -2.58 18.63 -3.91
CA SER A 104 -3.44 18.80 -5.09
C SER A 104 -4.87 19.20 -4.65
N ASP A 105 -5.75 19.30 -5.60
CA ASP A 105 -7.17 19.60 -5.37
C ASP A 105 -7.96 18.44 -4.75
N LEU A 106 -7.30 17.35 -4.31
CA LEU A 106 -7.94 16.20 -3.70
C LEU A 106 -8.80 16.60 -2.50
N SER A 107 -8.30 17.49 -1.64
CA SER A 107 -9.06 17.97 -0.46
C SER A 107 -10.32 18.76 -0.87
N VAL A 108 -10.24 19.52 -1.97
CA VAL A 108 -11.38 20.27 -2.52
C VAL A 108 -12.41 19.31 -3.11
N LEU A 109 -11.96 18.33 -3.88
CA LEU A 109 -12.80 17.29 -4.48
C LEU A 109 -13.57 16.52 -3.40
N MET A 110 -12.87 16.09 -2.34
CA MET A 110 -13.48 15.34 -1.25
C MET A 110 -14.45 16.19 -0.43
N ARG A 111 -14.17 17.45 -0.25
CA ARG A 111 -15.11 18.38 0.39
C ARG A 111 -16.41 18.51 -0.41
N HIS A 112 -16.32 18.69 -1.73
CA HIS A 112 -17.50 18.74 -2.60
C HIS A 112 -18.28 17.43 -2.58
N PHE A 113 -17.60 16.30 -2.56
CA PHE A 113 -18.25 14.99 -2.45
C PHE A 113 -19.02 14.88 -1.12
N HIS A 114 -18.38 15.21 0.01
CA HIS A 114 -18.98 15.12 1.33
C HIS A 114 -20.18 16.08 1.49
N GLN A 115 -20.12 17.29 0.89
CA GLN A 115 -21.24 18.21 0.92
C GLN A 115 -22.51 17.65 0.25
N LYS A 116 -22.34 16.82 -0.77
CA LYS A 116 -23.45 16.17 -1.49
C LYS A 116 -23.86 14.83 -0.87
N ASN A 117 -22.96 14.19 -0.12
CA ASN A 117 -23.11 12.85 0.42
C ASN A 117 -22.69 12.83 1.89
N GLY A 118 -23.36 13.63 2.73
CA GLY A 118 -22.99 13.83 4.12
C GLY A 118 -23.11 12.59 5.01
N ASN A 119 -23.81 11.56 4.54
CA ASN A 119 -23.98 10.28 5.20
C ASN A 119 -22.95 9.21 4.73
N VAL A 120 -21.96 9.61 3.92
CA VAL A 120 -20.82 8.74 3.53
C VAL A 120 -19.61 9.16 4.34
N LEU A 121 -19.05 8.23 5.10
CA LEU A 121 -17.75 8.43 5.77
C LEU A 121 -16.62 8.32 4.73
N ILE A 122 -15.69 9.27 4.74
CA ILE A 122 -14.51 9.21 3.88
C ILE A 122 -13.29 8.88 4.73
N SER A 123 -12.60 7.81 4.40
CA SER A 123 -11.34 7.40 5.03
C SER A 123 -10.18 7.56 4.06
N PHE A 124 -9.08 8.17 4.52
CA PHE A 124 -7.91 8.44 3.69
C PHE A 124 -6.71 7.60 4.10
N TYR A 125 -6.04 7.02 3.10
CA TYR A 125 -4.87 6.16 3.29
C TYR A 125 -3.74 6.63 2.39
N ARG A 126 -2.64 7.08 3.00
CA ARG A 126 -1.43 7.48 2.28
C ARG A 126 -0.46 6.32 2.21
N CYS A 127 -0.21 5.80 1.03
CA CYS A 127 0.63 4.64 0.80
C CYS A 127 1.54 4.83 -0.43
N SER A 128 2.46 3.90 -0.63
CA SER A 128 3.22 3.78 -1.87
C SER A 128 2.36 3.27 -3.02
N THR A 129 2.81 3.49 -4.25
CA THR A 129 2.10 3.06 -5.46
C THR A 129 1.81 1.56 -5.46
N ASP A 130 2.79 0.74 -5.04
CA ASP A 130 2.66 -0.72 -5.03
C ASP A 130 1.65 -1.20 -3.99
N VAL A 131 1.65 -0.59 -2.79
CA VAL A 131 0.68 -0.88 -1.74
C VAL A 131 -0.73 -0.46 -2.19
N LEU A 132 -0.87 0.69 -2.85
CA LEU A 132 -2.16 1.15 -3.37
C LEU A 132 -2.68 0.23 -4.47
N ALA A 133 -1.80 -0.24 -5.36
CA ALA A 133 -2.16 -1.16 -6.43
C ALA A 133 -2.65 -2.50 -5.86
N ALA A 134 -1.89 -3.09 -4.96
CA ALA A 134 -2.28 -4.33 -4.28
C ALA A 134 -3.58 -4.15 -3.48
N GLY A 135 -3.70 -3.07 -2.71
CA GLY A 135 -4.88 -2.77 -1.91
C GLY A 135 -6.13 -2.55 -2.76
N LEU A 136 -6.02 -1.93 -3.94
CA LEU A 136 -7.15 -1.78 -4.87
C LEU A 136 -7.62 -3.16 -5.38
N LEU A 137 -6.69 -4.03 -5.79
CA LEU A 137 -7.00 -5.38 -6.26
C LEU A 137 -7.61 -6.25 -5.15
N HIS A 138 -7.15 -6.09 -3.91
CA HIS A 138 -7.72 -6.76 -2.74
C HIS A 138 -8.96 -6.05 -2.18
N GLN A 139 -9.46 -5.01 -2.88
CA GLN A 139 -10.60 -4.22 -2.43
C GLN A 139 -10.38 -3.54 -1.07
N GLU A 140 -9.14 -3.22 -0.71
CA GLU A 140 -8.80 -2.43 0.49
C GLU A 140 -9.14 -0.96 0.31
N TYR A 141 -9.13 -0.49 -0.91
CA TYR A 141 -9.56 0.86 -1.30
C TYR A 141 -10.66 0.78 -2.34
N ASP A 142 -11.58 1.73 -2.28
CA ASP A 142 -12.64 1.88 -3.28
C ASP A 142 -12.15 2.72 -4.46
N ILE A 143 -11.30 3.72 -4.17
CA ILE A 143 -10.66 4.61 -5.14
C ILE A 143 -9.19 4.81 -4.74
N VAL A 144 -8.31 4.85 -5.73
CA VAL A 144 -6.92 5.24 -5.50
C VAL A 144 -6.51 6.38 -6.44
N PHE A 145 -5.82 7.38 -5.88
CA PHE A 145 -5.15 8.44 -6.63
C PHE A 145 -3.66 8.13 -6.69
N THR A 146 -3.19 7.82 -7.86
CA THR A 146 -1.81 7.42 -8.09
C THR A 146 -1.29 7.97 -9.41
N TRP A 147 0.01 7.86 -9.60
CA TRP A 147 0.62 8.16 -10.89
C TRP A 147 0.19 7.14 -11.94
N ASP A 148 0.18 7.55 -13.20
CA ASP A 148 -0.10 6.66 -14.31
C ASP A 148 0.90 5.48 -14.30
N SER A 149 0.40 4.30 -13.98
CA SER A 149 1.18 3.08 -13.93
C SER A 149 0.58 2.04 -14.88
N THR A 150 1.43 1.52 -15.76
CA THR A 150 1.04 0.50 -16.74
C THR A 150 0.44 -0.74 -16.08
N ASN A 151 0.94 -1.11 -14.89
CA ASN A 151 0.48 -2.31 -14.18
C ASN A 151 -0.98 -2.22 -13.74
N LEU A 152 -1.44 -1.05 -13.27
CA LEU A 152 -2.85 -0.89 -12.89
C LEU A 152 -3.77 -0.79 -14.11
N ARG A 153 -3.28 -0.22 -15.23
CA ARG A 153 -4.07 -0.09 -16.47
C ARG A 153 -4.43 -1.42 -17.11
N THR A 154 -3.58 -2.43 -16.94
CA THR A 154 -3.74 -3.75 -17.54
C THR A 154 -4.47 -4.74 -16.63
N GLN A 155 -4.81 -4.34 -15.40
CA GLN A 155 -5.49 -5.23 -14.46
C GLN A 155 -6.98 -5.36 -14.79
N GLU A 156 -7.45 -6.60 -14.85
CA GLU A 156 -8.86 -6.91 -15.03
C GLU A 156 -9.68 -6.40 -13.82
N GLY A 157 -10.84 -5.82 -14.10
CA GLY A 157 -11.73 -5.29 -13.05
C GLY A 157 -11.36 -3.91 -12.53
N VAL A 158 -10.28 -3.28 -13.00
CA VAL A 158 -9.89 -1.91 -12.64
C VAL A 158 -10.27 -0.94 -13.77
N THR A 159 -10.99 0.12 -13.42
CA THR A 159 -11.25 1.25 -14.31
C THR A 159 -10.41 2.45 -13.88
N PHE A 160 -9.95 3.26 -14.82
CA PHE A 160 -9.17 4.44 -14.50
C PHE A 160 -9.62 5.65 -15.28
N GLN A 161 -9.40 6.82 -14.68
CA GLN A 161 -9.62 8.12 -15.30
C GLN A 161 -8.46 9.04 -15.00
N THR A 162 -7.96 9.74 -16.01
CA THR A 162 -6.95 10.79 -15.80
C THR A 162 -7.63 12.01 -15.16
N VAL A 163 -7.22 12.33 -13.94
CA VAL A 163 -7.73 13.48 -13.19
C VAL A 163 -6.88 14.72 -13.48
N GLU A 164 -5.56 14.54 -13.58
CA GLU A 164 -4.60 15.63 -13.78
C GLU A 164 -3.43 15.17 -14.65
N LYS A 165 -2.81 16.10 -15.39
CA LYS A 165 -1.55 15.86 -16.11
C LYS A 165 -0.43 16.64 -15.44
N ALA A 166 0.47 15.94 -14.76
CA ALA A 166 1.66 16.54 -14.18
C ALA A 166 2.81 16.62 -15.19
N ARG A 167 3.62 17.66 -15.07
CA ARG A 167 4.87 17.79 -15.83
C ARG A 167 6.03 17.37 -14.96
N LEU A 168 6.95 16.61 -15.56
CA LEU A 168 8.24 16.38 -14.93
C LEU A 168 9.05 17.67 -14.97
N VAL A 169 9.64 18.03 -13.85
CA VAL A 169 10.52 19.19 -13.73
C VAL A 169 11.87 18.74 -13.18
N VAL A 170 12.92 19.43 -13.60
CA VAL A 170 14.27 19.26 -13.08
C VAL A 170 14.58 20.44 -12.19
N ALA A 171 14.98 20.21 -10.95
CA ALA A 171 15.48 21.22 -10.05
C ALA A 171 17.01 21.33 -10.20
N LEU A 172 17.52 22.50 -10.52
CA LEU A 172 18.95 22.77 -10.66
C LEU A 172 19.35 23.85 -9.66
N TYR A 173 20.58 23.78 -9.15
CA TYR A 173 21.12 24.91 -8.38
C TYR A 173 21.36 26.11 -9.32
N ALA A 174 21.27 27.32 -8.81
CA ALA A 174 21.27 28.54 -9.62
C ALA A 174 22.53 28.74 -10.50
N GLY A 175 23.68 28.18 -10.08
CA GLY A 175 24.94 28.25 -10.83
C GLY A 175 25.14 27.11 -11.85
N HIS A 176 24.16 26.20 -12.00
CA HIS A 176 24.29 25.11 -12.97
C HIS A 176 24.26 25.64 -14.41
N PRO A 177 25.10 25.14 -15.34
CA PRO A 177 25.13 25.61 -16.73
C PRO A 177 23.77 25.57 -17.44
N LEU A 178 22.94 24.60 -17.08
CA LEU A 178 21.59 24.41 -17.62
C LEU A 178 20.52 25.24 -16.91
N ALA A 179 20.84 25.95 -15.80
CA ALA A 179 19.83 26.65 -14.98
C ALA A 179 19.12 27.81 -15.72
N GLN A 180 19.74 28.36 -16.76
CA GLN A 180 19.14 29.44 -17.58
C GLN A 180 18.13 28.92 -18.63
N ARG A 181 18.05 27.62 -18.79
CA ARG A 181 17.14 27.01 -19.77
C ARG A 181 15.74 26.90 -19.19
N ARG A 182 14.74 27.34 -19.94
CA ARG A 182 13.32 27.23 -19.54
C ARG A 182 12.76 25.82 -19.67
N GLN A 183 13.33 25.05 -20.57
CA GLN A 183 12.96 23.67 -20.84
C GLN A 183 14.22 22.88 -21.13
N LEU A 184 14.22 21.64 -20.68
CA LEU A 184 15.29 20.67 -20.91
C LEU A 184 14.69 19.40 -21.50
N THR A 185 15.38 18.84 -22.46
CA THR A 185 15.11 17.49 -22.95
C THR A 185 15.88 16.48 -22.10
N ARG A 186 15.44 15.22 -22.09
CA ARG A 186 16.18 14.16 -21.42
C ARG A 186 17.59 13.95 -21.98
N GLN A 187 17.75 14.16 -23.30
CA GLN A 187 19.05 14.07 -23.97
C GLN A 187 20.04 15.12 -23.48
N GLU A 188 19.57 16.32 -23.15
CA GLU A 188 20.41 17.40 -22.59
C GLU A 188 20.85 17.11 -21.14
N LEU A 189 20.19 16.17 -20.46
CA LEU A 189 20.57 15.70 -19.13
C LEU A 189 21.56 14.51 -19.17
N ARG A 190 21.92 14.05 -20.36
CA ARG A 190 22.85 12.94 -20.53
C ARG A 190 24.23 13.30 -19.97
N GLY A 191 24.75 12.48 -19.10
CA GLY A 191 26.01 12.72 -18.42
C GLY A 191 25.93 13.55 -17.15
N GLU A 192 24.74 14.07 -16.80
CA GLU A 192 24.54 14.75 -15.53
C GLU A 192 24.21 13.77 -14.40
N ASN A 193 24.67 14.08 -13.20
CA ASN A 193 24.32 13.33 -12.01
C ASN A 193 22.92 13.71 -11.54
N ILE A 194 21.94 12.85 -11.76
CA ILE A 194 20.55 13.12 -11.40
C ILE A 194 20.27 12.52 -10.02
N LEU A 195 19.87 13.36 -9.07
CA LEU A 195 19.31 12.93 -7.80
C LEU A 195 17.82 12.65 -8.01
N TYR A 196 17.44 11.41 -7.83
CA TYR A 196 16.07 10.98 -7.89
C TYR A 196 15.57 10.64 -6.50
N MET A 197 14.41 11.18 -6.16
CA MET A 197 13.75 10.86 -4.90
C MET A 197 12.81 9.68 -5.16
N SER A 198 13.23 8.49 -4.75
CA SER A 198 12.36 7.31 -4.82
C SER A 198 11.08 7.57 -4.04
N PRO A 199 9.91 7.35 -4.64
CA PRO A 199 8.64 7.49 -3.94
C PRO A 199 8.46 6.44 -2.84
N ASP A 200 9.20 5.34 -2.91
CA ASP A 200 9.05 4.18 -2.06
C ASP A 200 10.36 3.83 -1.35
N ALA A 201 10.26 3.36 -0.12
CA ALA A 201 11.41 2.96 0.67
C ALA A 201 12.02 1.60 0.24
N ALA A 202 11.39 0.89 -0.70
CA ALA A 202 11.88 -0.38 -1.21
C ALA A 202 12.72 -0.17 -2.47
N PRO A 203 13.95 -0.69 -2.55
CA PRO A 203 14.66 -0.79 -3.81
C PRO A 203 13.84 -1.64 -4.78
N ASP A 204 13.84 -1.28 -6.06
CA ASP A 204 13.04 -1.91 -7.12
C ASP A 204 11.53 -1.62 -7.07
N SER A 205 11.12 -0.51 -6.46
CA SER A 205 9.73 -0.08 -6.51
C SER A 205 9.30 0.19 -7.96
N TYR A 206 8.02 0.03 -8.22
CA TYR A 206 7.45 0.29 -9.54
C TYR A 206 7.71 1.73 -10.03
N GLY A 207 7.70 2.70 -9.12
CA GLY A 207 8.03 4.10 -9.41
C GLY A 207 9.47 4.26 -9.88
N ASP A 208 10.41 3.54 -9.28
CA ASP A 208 11.82 3.54 -9.67
C ASP A 208 12.02 2.89 -11.05
N ALA A 209 11.40 1.75 -11.30
CA ALA A 209 11.46 1.06 -12.59
C ALA A 209 10.90 1.94 -13.72
N PHE A 210 9.78 2.61 -13.51
CA PHE A 210 9.20 3.55 -14.48
C PHE A 210 10.14 4.72 -14.77
N PHE A 211 10.75 5.30 -13.74
CA PHE A 211 11.67 6.43 -13.90
C PHE A 211 12.95 6.00 -14.64
N MET A 212 13.57 4.90 -14.22
CA MET A 212 14.77 4.36 -14.84
C MET A 212 14.54 3.98 -16.30
N GLN A 213 13.42 3.35 -16.63
CA GLN A 213 13.07 3.04 -18.02
C GLN A 213 12.99 4.32 -18.88
N ARG A 214 12.35 5.38 -18.37
CA ARG A 214 12.21 6.65 -19.10
C ARG A 214 13.52 7.36 -19.36
N TYR A 215 14.52 7.18 -18.50
CA TYR A 215 15.85 7.72 -18.72
C TYR A 215 16.69 6.81 -19.61
N ALA A 216 16.58 5.50 -19.48
CA ALA A 216 17.26 4.54 -20.36
C ALA A 216 16.80 4.69 -21.83
N GLU A 217 15.53 5.00 -22.10
CA GLU A 217 15.00 5.28 -23.45
C GLU A 217 15.60 6.54 -24.07
N ALA A 218 16.16 7.43 -23.29
CA ALA A 218 16.76 8.68 -23.76
C ALA A 218 18.29 8.60 -23.96
N GLY A 219 18.91 7.43 -23.66
CA GLY A 219 20.33 7.13 -23.84
C GLY A 219 21.19 7.59 -22.69
#